data_87bc7249a719853f0f131b851e77df7c
#
_entry.id   87bc7249a719853f0f131b851e77df7c
#
_cell.length_a   1.000
_cell.length_b   1.000
_cell.length_c   1.000
_cell.angle_alpha   90.00
_cell.angle_beta   90.00
_cell.angle_gamma   90.00
#
_symmetry.space_group_name_H-M   'P 1'
#
loop_
_entity.id
_entity.type
_entity.pdbx_description
1 polymer ?
#
loop_
_entity_poly.entity_id
_entity_poly.type
_entity_poly.pdbx_seq_one_letter_code
_entity_poly.pdbx_strand_id
1 'polypeptide(L)'
;MCNINKEQFCNNVLSFHNKIKKINNHRYLSWEHCYEYFYINRKNVDYNYASLMLSFYLASWGMYRGSSFLLHYDYQIYKTMLKELLDINLWDKHDWSQIIKANKIIEEKLLLYKNNKENENNEEDKNNKNKISNTLITKILLGIFGCTPAYDRFFVNGLKKYNINNNKIPIQ
;
A
#
# COMPACT_ATOMS: atom_id res chain seq x y z
N MET A 1 4.89 -10.72 -26.57
CA MET A 1 5.28 -9.55 -25.77
C MET A 1 4.14 -8.55 -25.83
N CYS A 2 3.60 -8.11 -24.68
CA CYS A 2 2.56 -7.09 -24.69
C CYS A 2 3.24 -5.73 -24.95
N ASN A 3 3.00 -5.14 -26.12
CA ASN A 3 3.48 -3.78 -26.39
C ASN A 3 2.56 -2.78 -25.71
N ILE A 4 2.86 -2.43 -24.47
CA ILE A 4 2.24 -1.27 -23.83
C ILE A 4 2.76 -0.05 -24.58
N ASN A 5 1.88 0.67 -25.25
CA ASN A 5 2.24 1.95 -25.85
C ASN A 5 2.57 2.93 -24.71
N LYS A 6 3.87 3.20 -24.54
CA LYS A 6 4.40 4.03 -23.47
C LYS A 6 3.82 5.46 -23.49
N GLU A 7 3.64 6.01 -24.68
CA GLU A 7 3.07 7.35 -24.88
C GLU A 7 1.60 7.39 -24.41
N GLN A 8 0.80 6.42 -24.82
CA GLN A 8 -0.60 6.31 -24.40
C GLN A 8 -0.70 6.11 -22.88
N PHE A 9 0.19 5.33 -22.28
CA PHE A 9 0.25 5.15 -20.82
C PHE A 9 0.53 6.49 -20.12
N CYS A 10 1.56 7.22 -20.54
CA CYS A 10 1.90 8.53 -19.97
C CYS A 10 0.75 9.52 -20.12
N ASN A 11 0.12 9.58 -21.30
CA ASN A 11 -1.02 10.47 -21.55
C ASN A 11 -2.22 10.15 -20.64
N ASN A 12 -2.51 8.88 -20.40
CA ASN A 12 -3.57 8.45 -19.50
C ASN A 12 -3.27 8.87 -18.04
N VAL A 13 -2.03 8.69 -17.58
CA VAL A 13 -1.61 9.11 -16.23
C VAL A 13 -1.74 10.62 -16.06
N LEU A 14 -1.23 11.40 -17.02
CA LEU A 14 -1.32 12.86 -16.98
C LEU A 14 -2.77 13.35 -17.04
N SER A 15 -3.60 12.75 -17.89
CA SER A 15 -5.02 13.09 -17.99
C SER A 15 -5.75 12.82 -16.67
N PHE A 16 -5.50 11.69 -16.04
CA PHE A 16 -6.06 11.33 -14.74
C PHE A 16 -5.64 12.32 -13.64
N HIS A 17 -4.33 12.61 -13.55
CA HIS A 17 -3.78 13.55 -12.59
C HIS A 17 -4.37 14.96 -12.76
N ASN A 18 -4.43 15.46 -14.00
CA ASN A 18 -5.02 16.77 -14.29
C ASN A 18 -6.52 16.83 -13.97
N LYS A 19 -7.25 15.73 -14.16
CA LYS A 19 -8.67 15.64 -13.79
C LYS A 19 -8.85 15.72 -12.28
N ILE A 20 -8.03 15.03 -11.51
CA ILE A 20 -8.10 15.03 -10.04
C ILE A 20 -7.77 16.42 -9.48
N LYS A 21 -6.73 17.07 -9.97
CA LYS A 21 -6.32 18.41 -9.53
C LYS A 21 -7.36 19.50 -9.76
N LYS A 22 -8.28 19.31 -10.72
CA LYS A 22 -9.38 20.25 -10.95
C LYS A 22 -10.49 20.18 -9.90
N ILE A 23 -10.52 19.13 -9.10
CA ILE A 23 -11.53 18.92 -8.05
C ILE A 23 -10.88 19.23 -6.72
N ASN A 24 -11.24 20.36 -6.11
CA ASN A 24 -10.75 20.73 -4.78
C ASN A 24 -11.07 19.61 -3.77
N ASN A 25 -10.08 19.26 -2.95
CA ASN A 25 -10.22 18.25 -1.89
C ASN A 25 -10.62 16.86 -2.39
N HIS A 26 -10.22 16.49 -3.61
CA HIS A 26 -10.51 15.16 -4.12
C HIS A 26 -9.82 14.08 -3.27
N ARG A 27 -10.57 13.02 -2.89
CA ARG A 27 -10.09 11.97 -1.97
C ARG A 27 -8.77 11.31 -2.38
N TYR A 28 -8.46 11.24 -3.66
CA TYR A 28 -7.21 10.64 -4.17
C TYR A 28 -5.98 11.50 -3.88
N LEU A 29 -6.14 12.79 -3.57
CA LEU A 29 -5.05 13.64 -3.11
C LEU A 29 -4.50 13.19 -1.74
N SER A 30 -5.24 12.37 -1.00
CA SER A 30 -4.74 11.77 0.25
C SER A 30 -3.47 10.95 0.07
N TRP A 31 -3.26 10.37 -1.13
CA TRP A 31 -2.00 9.72 -1.47
C TRP A 31 -0.86 10.73 -1.59
N GLU A 32 -1.06 11.84 -2.30
CA GLU A 32 -0.04 12.88 -2.47
C GLU A 32 0.39 13.43 -1.10
N HIS A 33 -0.56 13.72 -0.23
CA HIS A 33 -0.27 14.21 1.13
C HIS A 33 0.51 13.16 1.96
N CYS A 34 0.14 11.90 1.88
CA CYS A 34 0.83 10.84 2.58
C CYS A 34 2.27 10.68 2.08
N TYR A 35 2.45 10.55 0.76
CA TYR A 35 3.77 10.41 0.14
C TYR A 35 4.67 11.62 0.44
N GLU A 36 4.16 12.84 0.27
CA GLU A 36 4.89 14.08 0.51
C GLU A 36 5.36 14.17 1.98
N TYR A 37 4.48 13.84 2.92
CA TYR A 37 4.84 13.80 4.33
C TYR A 37 6.03 12.87 4.59
N PHE A 38 5.98 11.63 4.11
CA PHE A 38 7.06 10.67 4.31
C PHE A 38 8.35 11.11 3.61
N TYR A 39 8.25 11.62 2.39
CA TYR A 39 9.41 12.08 1.62
C TYR A 39 10.12 13.27 2.28
N ILE A 40 9.38 14.26 2.74
CA ILE A 40 9.96 15.47 3.39
C ILE A 40 10.57 15.11 4.74
N ASN A 41 9.89 14.30 5.54
CA ASN A 41 10.28 13.98 6.90
C ASN A 41 11.20 12.75 7.02
N ARG A 42 11.65 12.15 5.91
CA ARG A 42 12.39 10.88 5.91
C ARG A 42 13.65 10.83 6.80
N LYS A 43 14.23 12.00 7.13
CA LYS A 43 15.42 12.10 7.99
C LYS A 43 15.09 12.29 9.49
N ASN A 44 13.88 12.75 9.79
CA ASN A 44 13.45 13.04 11.16
C ASN A 44 11.94 12.79 11.27
N VAL A 45 11.55 11.53 11.43
CA VAL A 45 10.15 11.09 11.40
C VAL A 45 9.53 11.15 12.79
N ASP A 46 8.44 11.88 12.94
CA ASP A 46 7.51 11.66 14.05
C ASP A 46 6.65 10.42 13.74
N TYR A 47 6.98 9.30 14.38
CA TYR A 47 6.29 8.03 14.14
C TYR A 47 4.81 8.02 14.55
N ASN A 48 4.38 8.85 15.48
CA ASN A 48 2.96 8.97 15.83
C ASN A 48 2.21 9.65 14.69
N TYR A 49 2.71 10.79 14.23
CA TYR A 49 2.10 11.52 13.13
C TYR A 49 2.22 10.75 11.80
N ALA A 50 3.35 10.10 11.54
CA ALA A 50 3.53 9.21 10.39
C ALA A 50 2.49 8.09 10.35
N SER A 51 2.23 7.46 11.51
CA SER A 51 1.20 6.41 11.63
C SER A 51 -0.20 6.95 11.35
N LEU A 52 -0.52 8.16 11.84
CA LEU A 52 -1.78 8.83 11.59
C LEU A 52 -1.95 9.16 10.09
N MET A 53 -0.92 9.70 9.43
CA MET A 53 -0.93 10.01 8.00
C MET A 53 -1.15 8.77 7.14
N LEU A 54 -0.45 7.68 7.46
CA LEU A 54 -0.64 6.39 6.78
C LEU A 54 -2.05 5.85 6.98
N SER A 55 -2.57 5.88 8.20
CA SER A 55 -3.92 5.42 8.54
C SER A 55 -4.98 6.21 7.78
N PHE A 56 -4.88 7.55 7.77
CA PHE A 56 -5.79 8.42 7.01
C PHE A 56 -5.80 8.09 5.52
N TYR A 57 -4.61 7.95 4.92
CA TYR A 57 -4.49 7.55 3.51
C TYR A 57 -5.15 6.19 3.25
N LEU A 58 -4.83 5.18 4.06
CA LEU A 58 -5.39 3.82 3.91
C LEU A 58 -6.92 3.81 4.08
N ALA A 59 -7.46 4.61 5.00
CA ALA A 59 -8.90 4.77 5.18
C ALA A 59 -9.55 5.42 3.96
N SER A 60 -8.97 6.50 3.43
CA SER A 60 -9.44 7.18 2.21
C SER A 60 -9.46 6.25 1.00
N TRP A 61 -8.52 5.29 0.95
CA TRP A 61 -8.41 4.28 -0.11
C TRP A 61 -9.14 2.97 0.21
N GLY A 62 -10.02 3.00 1.24
CA GLY A 62 -10.99 1.95 1.54
C GLY A 62 -10.39 0.70 2.17
N MET A 63 -9.26 0.81 2.90
CA MET A 63 -8.69 -0.32 3.63
C MET A 63 -9.36 -0.55 4.99
N TYR A 64 -10.06 0.44 5.53
CA TYR A 64 -10.85 0.37 6.77
C TYR A 64 -12.34 0.13 6.43
N ARG A 65 -12.68 -1.05 5.88
CA ARG A 65 -14.07 -1.40 5.55
C ARG A 65 -14.30 -2.90 5.47
N GLY A 66 -15.56 -3.32 5.52
CA GLY A 66 -15.98 -4.71 5.42
C GLY A 66 -15.37 -5.56 6.53
N SER A 67 -14.77 -6.69 6.19
CA SER A 67 -14.12 -7.62 7.11
C SER A 67 -12.65 -7.29 7.41
N SER A 68 -12.20 -6.06 7.13
CA SER A 68 -10.82 -5.67 7.40
C SER A 68 -10.52 -5.72 8.90
N PHE A 69 -9.44 -6.43 9.29
CA PHE A 69 -8.98 -6.45 10.68
C PHE A 69 -8.57 -5.05 11.19
N LEU A 70 -8.20 -4.13 10.29
CA LEU A 70 -7.82 -2.75 10.62
C LEU A 70 -8.95 -1.97 11.32
N LEU A 71 -10.22 -2.36 11.14
CA LEU A 71 -11.36 -1.73 11.81
C LEU A 71 -11.34 -1.85 13.34
N HIS A 72 -10.53 -2.77 13.87
CA HIS A 72 -10.46 -3.05 15.31
C HIS A 72 -9.29 -2.37 16.01
N TYR A 73 -8.47 -1.64 15.23
CA TYR A 73 -7.25 -1.02 15.72
C TYR A 73 -7.19 0.46 15.37
N ASP A 74 -6.54 1.23 16.22
CA ASP A 74 -6.19 2.62 15.93
C ASP A 74 -4.94 2.71 15.04
N TYR A 75 -4.55 3.94 14.70
CA TYR A 75 -3.40 4.20 13.84
C TYR A 75 -2.04 3.74 14.43
N GLN A 76 -1.95 3.49 15.74
CA GLN A 76 -0.68 3.16 16.40
C GLN A 76 -0.13 1.79 15.99
N ILE A 77 -0.96 0.91 15.42
CA ILE A 77 -0.51 -0.39 14.89
C ILE A 77 0.61 -0.26 13.86
N TYR A 78 0.70 0.87 13.17
CA TYR A 78 1.73 1.10 12.14
C TYR A 78 3.07 1.54 12.73
N LYS A 79 3.11 2.03 13.97
CA LYS A 79 4.29 2.66 14.56
C LYS A 79 5.52 1.76 14.57
N THR A 80 5.36 0.51 15.02
CA THR A 80 6.48 -0.46 15.07
C THR A 80 6.92 -0.86 13.67
N MET A 81 5.95 -1.08 12.76
CA MET A 81 6.23 -1.36 11.36
C MET A 81 7.02 -0.22 10.70
N LEU A 82 6.59 1.03 10.90
CA LEU A 82 7.23 2.20 10.29
C LEU A 82 8.67 2.39 10.76
N LYS A 83 8.99 2.08 12.03
CA LYS A 83 10.36 2.16 12.56
C LYS A 83 11.33 1.27 11.78
N GLU A 84 10.92 0.06 11.43
CA GLU A 84 11.77 -0.87 10.67
C GLU A 84 11.70 -0.64 9.15
N LEU A 85 10.52 -0.24 8.66
CA LEU A 85 10.29 -0.06 7.24
C LEU A 85 11.04 1.17 6.68
N LEU A 86 11.11 2.27 7.43
CA LEU A 86 11.75 3.51 6.98
C LEU A 86 13.28 3.44 7.00
N ASP A 87 13.88 2.43 7.64
CA ASP A 87 15.30 2.13 7.51
C ASP A 87 15.67 1.64 6.09
N ILE A 88 14.66 1.21 5.32
CA ILE A 88 14.81 0.83 3.91
C ILE A 88 14.60 2.08 3.05
N ASN A 89 15.66 2.58 2.42
CA ASN A 89 15.54 3.73 1.51
C ASN A 89 15.08 3.27 0.11
N LEU A 90 13.76 3.32 -0.13
CA LEU A 90 13.15 3.01 -1.43
C LEU A 90 12.78 4.26 -2.25
N TRP A 91 13.04 5.48 -1.75
CA TRP A 91 12.77 6.72 -2.50
C TRP A 91 13.78 6.95 -3.62
N ASP A 92 15.06 6.61 -3.36
CA ASP A 92 16.15 6.91 -4.29
C ASP A 92 16.52 5.71 -5.18
N LYS A 93 16.24 4.49 -4.74
CA LYS A 93 16.57 3.25 -5.47
C LYS A 93 15.41 2.26 -5.41
N HIS A 94 14.85 1.95 -6.56
CA HIS A 94 13.81 0.92 -6.71
C HIS A 94 14.46 -0.46 -6.93
N ASP A 95 15.11 -0.98 -5.90
CA ASP A 95 15.68 -2.32 -5.93
C ASP A 95 14.64 -3.37 -5.49
N TRP A 96 14.43 -4.39 -6.32
CA TRP A 96 13.47 -5.45 -6.04
C TRP A 96 13.77 -6.22 -4.75
N SER A 97 15.04 -6.40 -4.41
CA SER A 97 15.42 -7.07 -3.16
C SER A 97 14.95 -6.27 -1.94
N GLN A 98 15.04 -4.96 -1.99
CA GLN A 98 14.57 -4.06 -0.94
C GLN A 98 13.04 -4.01 -0.87
N ILE A 99 12.35 -4.03 -2.02
CA ILE A 99 10.89 -4.12 -2.06
C ILE A 99 10.40 -5.43 -1.42
N ILE A 100 11.04 -6.56 -1.71
CA ILE A 100 10.72 -7.86 -1.09
C ILE A 100 10.97 -7.81 0.42
N LYS A 101 12.07 -7.20 0.87
CA LYS A 101 12.35 -7.01 2.29
C LYS A 101 11.27 -6.15 2.97
N ALA A 102 10.88 -5.05 2.34
CA ALA A 102 9.82 -4.18 2.83
C ALA A 102 8.47 -4.91 2.94
N ASN A 103 8.10 -5.73 1.93
CA ASN A 103 6.92 -6.57 1.97
C ASN A 103 6.91 -7.49 3.21
N LYS A 104 8.02 -8.17 3.48
CA LYS A 104 8.14 -9.07 4.64
C LYS A 104 7.94 -8.33 5.96
N ILE A 105 8.57 -7.16 6.13
CA ILE A 105 8.40 -6.34 7.33
C ILE A 105 6.93 -5.97 7.52
N ILE A 106 6.25 -5.50 6.46
CA ILE A 106 4.84 -5.12 6.53
C ILE A 106 3.98 -6.33 6.91
N GLU A 107 4.21 -7.47 6.26
CA GLU A 107 3.46 -8.70 6.51
C GLU A 107 3.66 -9.19 7.94
N GLU A 108 4.89 -9.34 8.41
CA GLU A 108 5.23 -9.81 9.76
C GLU A 108 4.61 -8.93 10.85
N LYS A 109 4.74 -7.60 10.72
CA LYS A 109 4.22 -6.69 11.76
C LYS A 109 2.68 -6.63 11.79
N LEU A 110 2.04 -6.67 10.64
CA LEU A 110 0.57 -6.63 10.60
C LEU A 110 -0.09 -7.97 10.91
N LEU A 111 0.59 -9.10 10.64
CA LEU A 111 0.10 -10.43 11.04
C LEU A 111 -0.04 -10.56 12.56
N LEU A 112 0.82 -9.93 13.35
CA LEU A 112 0.70 -9.95 14.81
C LEU A 112 -0.67 -9.43 15.27
N TYR A 113 -1.15 -8.34 14.67
CA TYR A 113 -2.45 -7.76 14.99
C TYR A 113 -3.61 -8.56 14.41
N LYS A 114 -3.47 -9.07 13.19
CA LYS A 114 -4.50 -9.87 12.55
C LYS A 114 -4.76 -11.16 13.34
N ASN A 115 -3.71 -11.88 13.75
CA ASN A 115 -3.82 -13.15 14.47
C ASN A 115 -4.34 -12.98 15.90
N ASN A 116 -4.01 -11.89 16.59
CA ASN A 116 -4.52 -11.63 17.94
C ASN A 116 -6.04 -11.54 17.97
N LYS A 117 -6.67 -11.04 16.91
CA LYS A 117 -8.13 -10.96 16.81
C LYS A 117 -8.79 -12.31 16.51
N GLU A 118 -8.14 -13.15 15.72
CA GLU A 118 -8.72 -14.44 15.26
C GLU A 118 -8.74 -15.47 16.38
N ASN A 119 -7.89 -15.35 17.39
CA ASN A 119 -7.95 -16.17 18.60
C ASN A 119 -9.22 -15.92 19.44
N GLU A 120 -9.94 -14.82 19.18
CA GLU A 120 -11.22 -14.52 19.83
C GLU A 120 -12.44 -15.10 19.09
N ASN A 121 -12.32 -15.53 17.82
CA ASN A 121 -13.43 -15.98 16.97
C ASN A 121 -13.06 -17.24 16.15
N ASN A 122 -13.47 -18.40 16.64
CA ASN A 122 -13.66 -19.71 15.95
C ASN A 122 -12.73 -20.21 14.84
N GLU A 123 -12.47 -21.55 14.92
CA GLU A 123 -11.45 -22.37 14.23
C GLU A 123 -11.69 -22.71 12.73
N GLU A 124 -12.67 -22.17 12.01
CA GLU A 124 -13.13 -22.80 10.76
C GLU A 124 -12.45 -22.40 9.44
N ASP A 125 -11.52 -21.42 9.39
CA ASP A 125 -10.96 -20.98 8.11
C ASP A 125 -9.42 -20.81 8.12
N LYS A 126 -8.70 -21.93 8.32
CA LYS A 126 -7.23 -21.92 8.55
C LYS A 126 -6.36 -21.53 7.35
N ASN A 127 -6.82 -21.67 6.12
CA ASN A 127 -5.95 -21.50 4.93
C ASN A 127 -5.77 -20.06 4.43
N ASN A 128 -6.65 -19.11 4.80
CA ASN A 128 -6.52 -17.68 4.45
C ASN A 128 -6.09 -16.80 5.63
N LYS A 129 -5.97 -17.36 6.81
CA LYS A 129 -5.77 -16.65 8.08
C LYS A 129 -4.37 -16.06 8.24
N ASN A 130 -3.36 -16.66 7.65
CA ASN A 130 -1.95 -16.35 7.90
C ASN A 130 -1.29 -15.41 6.88
N LYS A 131 -2.05 -14.60 6.13
CA LYS A 131 -1.48 -13.70 5.14
C LYS A 131 -2.13 -12.32 5.16
N ILE A 132 -1.31 -11.29 5.02
CA ILE A 132 -1.78 -9.93 4.74
C ILE A 132 -2.05 -9.79 3.25
N SER A 133 -3.16 -9.12 2.87
CA SER A 133 -3.50 -8.98 1.45
C SER A 133 -2.45 -8.16 0.70
N ASN A 134 -2.11 -8.60 -0.52
CA ASN A 134 -1.20 -7.86 -1.40
C ASN A 134 -1.72 -6.43 -1.68
N THR A 135 -3.03 -6.23 -1.68
CA THR A 135 -3.64 -4.90 -1.81
C THR A 135 -3.24 -3.98 -0.66
N LEU A 136 -3.25 -4.45 0.59
CA LEU A 136 -2.85 -3.65 1.74
C LEU A 136 -1.35 -3.37 1.71
N ILE A 137 -0.52 -4.40 1.48
CA ILE A 137 0.94 -4.26 1.42
C ILE A 137 1.34 -3.23 0.36
N THR A 138 0.84 -3.39 -0.86
CA THR A 138 1.20 -2.50 -1.97
C THR A 138 0.65 -1.08 -1.82
N LYS A 139 -0.49 -0.91 -1.14
CA LYS A 139 -0.96 0.44 -0.78
C LYS A 139 -0.07 1.10 0.25
N ILE A 140 0.42 0.36 1.25
CA ILE A 140 1.40 0.90 2.21
C ILE A 140 2.66 1.35 1.48
N LEU A 141 3.23 0.51 0.61
CA LEU A 141 4.43 0.84 -0.17
C LEU A 141 4.20 2.04 -1.10
N LEU A 142 3.03 2.11 -1.75
CA LEU A 142 2.65 3.24 -2.58
C LEU A 142 2.55 4.53 -1.77
N GLY A 143 1.91 4.49 -0.60
CA GLY A 143 1.71 5.66 0.25
C GLY A 143 2.99 6.22 0.85
N ILE A 144 3.93 5.35 1.20
CA ILE A 144 5.20 5.75 1.83
C ILE A 144 6.26 6.09 0.79
N PHE A 145 6.51 5.19 -0.16
CA PHE A 145 7.67 5.26 -1.06
C PHE A 145 7.34 5.60 -2.51
N GLY A 146 6.07 5.47 -2.92
CA GLY A 146 5.68 5.62 -4.33
C GLY A 146 6.29 4.56 -5.28
N CYS A 147 6.86 3.48 -4.74
CA CYS A 147 7.70 2.55 -5.48
C CYS A 147 6.95 1.41 -6.18
N THR A 148 5.67 1.23 -5.87
CA THR A 148 4.83 0.19 -6.50
C THR A 148 3.42 0.69 -6.74
N PRO A 149 2.70 0.22 -7.79
CA PRO A 149 1.28 0.49 -7.92
C PRO A 149 0.48 -0.28 -6.85
N ALA A 150 -0.68 0.25 -6.47
CA ALA A 150 -1.61 -0.48 -5.60
C ALA A 150 -2.21 -1.69 -6.33
N TYR A 151 -2.05 -2.88 -5.78
CA TYR A 151 -2.58 -4.14 -6.31
C TYR A 151 -4.06 -4.32 -5.97
N ASP A 152 -4.86 -3.33 -6.30
CA ASP A 152 -6.30 -3.41 -6.15
C ASP A 152 -6.97 -4.03 -7.39
N ARG A 153 -8.28 -4.26 -7.30
CA ARG A 153 -9.05 -4.88 -8.40
C ARG A 153 -8.97 -4.09 -9.72
N PHE A 154 -8.82 -2.77 -9.65
CA PHE A 154 -8.77 -1.94 -10.87
C PHE A 154 -7.45 -2.15 -11.59
N PHE A 155 -6.34 -2.16 -10.84
CA PHE A 155 -5.02 -2.46 -11.38
C PHE A 155 -4.96 -3.88 -11.95
N VAL A 156 -5.40 -4.89 -11.17
CA VAL A 156 -5.42 -6.30 -11.63
C VAL A 156 -6.29 -6.48 -12.87
N ASN A 157 -7.45 -5.84 -12.94
CA ASN A 157 -8.31 -5.89 -14.14
C ASN A 157 -7.67 -5.18 -15.34
N GLY A 158 -6.93 -4.10 -15.10
CA GLY A 158 -6.13 -3.43 -16.13
C GLY A 158 -5.08 -4.39 -16.70
N LEU A 159 -4.30 -5.07 -15.87
CA LEU A 159 -3.30 -6.05 -16.31
C LEU A 159 -3.90 -7.18 -17.15
N LYS A 160 -5.05 -7.71 -16.74
CA LYS A 160 -5.78 -8.76 -17.50
C LYS A 160 -6.14 -8.31 -18.91
N LYS A 161 -6.57 -7.05 -19.10
CA LYS A 161 -6.88 -6.50 -20.43
C LYS A 161 -5.68 -6.49 -21.38
N TYR A 162 -4.47 -6.43 -20.82
CA TYR A 162 -3.22 -6.46 -21.58
C TYR A 162 -2.59 -7.86 -21.65
N ASN A 163 -3.32 -8.93 -21.26
CA ASN A 163 -2.82 -10.31 -21.21
C ASN A 163 -1.55 -10.48 -20.34
N ILE A 164 -1.39 -9.64 -19.33
CA ILE A 164 -0.31 -9.77 -18.35
C ILE A 164 -0.79 -10.69 -17.25
N ASN A 165 -0.27 -11.93 -17.21
CA ASN A 165 -0.60 -12.89 -16.17
C ASN A 165 -0.03 -12.45 -14.81
N ASN A 166 -0.87 -12.46 -13.78
CA ASN A 166 -0.50 -12.11 -12.40
C ASN A 166 0.68 -12.96 -11.85
N ASN A 167 0.91 -14.16 -12.41
CA ASN A 167 1.98 -15.08 -12.01
C ASN A 167 3.40 -14.62 -12.43
N LYS A 168 3.52 -13.54 -13.20
CA LYS A 168 4.81 -12.96 -13.62
C LYS A 168 5.20 -11.71 -12.85
N ILE A 169 4.39 -11.31 -11.87
CA ILE A 169 4.68 -10.12 -11.07
C ILE A 169 5.31 -10.62 -9.76
N PRO A 170 6.55 -10.26 -9.42
CA PRO A 170 7.32 -10.84 -8.32
C PRO A 170 6.89 -10.34 -6.93
N ILE A 171 5.58 -10.29 -6.66
CA ILE A 171 5.03 -9.98 -5.34
C ILE A 171 4.22 -11.21 -4.87
N GLN A 172 4.86 -12.36 -4.90
CA GLN A 172 4.39 -13.57 -4.22
C GLN A 172 5.36 -13.93 -3.12
#